data_094a21cf8f20b9b2f76d5a35b86cb457
#
_entry.id   094a21cf8f20b9b2f76d5a35b86cb457
#
_cell.length_a   1.000
_cell.length_b   1.000
_cell.length_c   1.000
_cell.angle_alpha   90.00
_cell.angle_beta   90.00
_cell.angle_gamma   90.00
#
_symmetry.space_group_name_H-M   'P 1'
#
loop_
_entity.id
_entity.type
_entity.pdbx_description
1 polymer ?
#
loop_
_entity_poly.entity_id
_entity_poly.type
_entity_poly.pdbx_seq_one_letter_code
_entity_poly.pdbx_strand_id
1 'polypeptide(L)'
;MIWILFIGIALLSYAVQANLQHKFKRFSREPLASGLTGREVAEKMLHDNGIYNVTVISTPGQLTDHYNPTNQTVNLSEGVFNSTSVAAAAVAAHECGHAVQHATAYGPLRLRSALVPVVSMASQVVSWILLAGILLVQTFPAL
;
A
#
# COMPACT_ATOMS: atom_id res chain seq x y z
N MET A 1 18.25 6.60 -26.15
CA MET A 1 18.63 6.02 -24.85
C MET A 1 17.50 6.07 -23.81
N ILE A 2 16.83 7.20 -23.59
CA ILE A 2 15.79 7.34 -22.55
C ILE A 2 14.62 6.35 -22.72
N TRP A 3 14.17 6.10 -23.94
CA TRP A 3 13.09 5.16 -24.25
C TRP A 3 13.41 3.71 -23.89
N ILE A 4 14.68 3.30 -24.02
CA ILE A 4 15.14 1.94 -23.63
C ILE A 4 15.03 1.79 -22.11
N LEU A 5 15.36 2.83 -21.35
CA LEU A 5 15.20 2.86 -19.89
C LEU A 5 13.72 2.73 -19.49
N PHE A 6 12.84 3.53 -20.11
CA PHE A 6 11.40 3.46 -19.83
C PHE A 6 10.81 2.08 -20.16
N ILE A 7 11.16 1.52 -21.32
CA ILE A 7 10.71 0.18 -21.72
C ILE A 7 11.25 -0.88 -20.72
N GLY A 8 12.51 -0.79 -20.34
CA GLY A 8 13.12 -1.70 -19.35
C GLY A 8 12.40 -1.66 -17.99
N ILE A 9 12.12 -0.47 -17.47
CA ILE A 9 11.38 -0.28 -16.21
C ILE A 9 9.96 -0.82 -16.35
N ALA A 10 9.27 -0.54 -17.47
CA ALA A 10 7.91 -1.02 -17.70
C ALA A 10 7.84 -2.55 -17.76
N LEU A 11 8.76 -3.20 -18.47
CA LEU A 11 8.85 -4.66 -18.55
C LEU A 11 9.15 -5.29 -17.19
N LEU A 12 10.10 -4.71 -16.43
CA LEU A 12 10.41 -5.18 -15.09
C LEU A 12 9.21 -5.05 -14.15
N SER A 13 8.53 -3.90 -14.17
CA SER A 13 7.33 -3.66 -13.38
C SER A 13 6.21 -4.64 -13.73
N TYR A 14 6.00 -4.89 -15.02
CA TYR A 14 5.04 -5.89 -15.48
C TYR A 14 5.39 -7.31 -15.00
N ALA A 15 6.64 -7.71 -15.11
CA ALA A 15 7.10 -9.04 -14.68
C ALA A 15 6.92 -9.24 -13.16
N VAL A 16 7.25 -8.23 -12.36
CA VAL A 16 7.06 -8.24 -10.89
C VAL A 16 5.58 -8.33 -10.55
N GLN A 17 4.74 -7.51 -11.20
CA GLN A 17 3.29 -7.51 -10.99
C GLN A 17 2.66 -8.85 -11.35
N ALA A 18 3.02 -9.43 -12.50
CA ALA A 18 2.52 -10.73 -12.94
C ALA A 18 2.93 -11.86 -11.98
N ASN A 19 4.17 -11.86 -11.50
CA ASN A 19 4.65 -12.82 -10.51
C ASN A 19 3.89 -12.69 -9.17
N LEU A 20 3.66 -11.47 -8.70
CA LEU A 20 2.89 -11.22 -7.49
C LEU A 20 1.45 -11.74 -7.61
N GLN A 21 0.77 -11.41 -8.71
CA GLN A 21 -0.59 -11.88 -8.97
C GLN A 21 -0.66 -13.41 -9.06
N HIS A 22 0.32 -14.04 -9.71
CA HIS A 22 0.38 -15.50 -9.81
C HIS A 22 0.52 -16.16 -8.42
N LYS A 23 1.43 -15.65 -7.60
CA LYS A 23 1.63 -16.13 -6.22
C LYS A 23 0.38 -15.90 -5.37
N PHE A 24 -0.21 -14.71 -5.43
CA PHE A 24 -1.44 -14.40 -4.71
C PHE A 24 -2.56 -15.37 -5.09
N LYS A 25 -2.80 -15.58 -6.39
CA LYS A 25 -3.82 -16.52 -6.88
C LYS A 25 -3.56 -17.97 -6.45
N ARG A 26 -2.30 -18.39 -6.38
CA ARG A 26 -1.92 -19.71 -5.88
C ARG A 26 -2.25 -19.84 -4.40
N PHE A 27 -1.73 -18.94 -3.56
CA PHE A 27 -1.90 -19.00 -2.11
C PHE A 27 -3.32 -18.64 -1.62
N SER A 28 -4.13 -18.01 -2.47
CA SER A 28 -5.57 -17.83 -2.19
C SER A 28 -6.37 -19.12 -2.22
N ARG A 29 -5.82 -20.19 -2.82
CA ARG A 29 -6.44 -21.51 -2.86
C ARG A 29 -5.90 -22.45 -1.78
N GLU A 30 -4.84 -22.10 -1.12
CA GLU A 30 -4.22 -22.89 -0.06
C GLU A 30 -4.86 -22.51 1.28
N PRO A 31 -5.52 -23.46 1.98
CA PRO A 31 -6.12 -23.16 3.28
C PRO A 31 -5.02 -22.92 4.33
N LEU A 32 -5.26 -21.98 5.21
CA LEU A 32 -4.39 -21.74 6.36
C LEU A 32 -4.51 -22.89 7.35
N ALA A 33 -3.41 -23.46 7.80
CA ALA A 33 -3.40 -24.64 8.69
C ALA A 33 -4.14 -24.41 10.03
N SER A 34 -4.17 -23.17 10.52
CA SER A 34 -4.93 -22.81 11.74
C SER A 34 -6.43 -22.65 11.49
N GLY A 35 -6.88 -22.55 10.24
CA GLY A 35 -8.28 -22.30 9.90
C GLY A 35 -8.78 -20.88 10.20
N LEU A 36 -7.91 -19.99 10.67
CA LEU A 36 -8.29 -18.62 10.99
C LEU A 36 -8.56 -17.80 9.72
N THR A 37 -9.58 -16.95 9.79
CA THR A 37 -9.89 -15.96 8.77
C THR A 37 -8.86 -14.82 8.80
N GLY A 38 -8.76 -14.04 7.72
CA GLY A 38 -7.91 -12.85 7.69
C GLY A 38 -8.22 -11.87 8.83
N ARG A 39 -9.51 -11.70 9.17
CA ARG A 39 -9.93 -10.93 10.35
C ARG A 39 -9.32 -11.47 11.65
N GLU A 40 -9.50 -12.77 11.91
CA GLU A 40 -9.01 -13.38 13.15
C GLU A 40 -7.48 -13.35 13.25
N VAL A 41 -6.78 -13.50 12.12
CA VAL A 41 -5.31 -13.31 12.05
C VAL A 41 -4.94 -11.88 12.44
N ALA A 42 -5.64 -10.87 11.89
CA ALA A 42 -5.40 -9.47 12.21
C ALA A 42 -5.65 -9.17 13.69
N GLU A 43 -6.81 -9.56 14.21
CA GLU A 43 -7.17 -9.35 15.62
C GLU A 43 -6.16 -10.03 16.56
N LYS A 44 -5.79 -11.27 16.26
CA LYS A 44 -4.78 -11.99 17.04
C LYS A 44 -3.43 -11.27 17.01
N MET A 45 -2.95 -10.85 15.85
CA MET A 45 -1.67 -10.18 15.71
C MET A 45 -1.64 -8.84 16.47
N LEU A 46 -2.72 -8.06 16.44
CA LEU A 46 -2.85 -6.82 17.20
C LEU A 46 -2.79 -7.09 18.70
N HIS A 47 -3.55 -8.07 19.19
CA HIS A 47 -3.56 -8.47 20.62
C HIS A 47 -2.21 -8.98 21.08
N ASP A 48 -1.54 -9.83 20.30
CA ASP A 48 -0.22 -10.37 20.61
C ASP A 48 0.86 -9.26 20.74
N ASN A 49 0.62 -8.11 20.10
CA ASN A 49 1.47 -6.91 20.20
C ASN A 49 0.95 -5.86 21.21
N GLY A 50 -0.07 -6.18 22.00
CA GLY A 50 -0.64 -5.28 23.02
C GLY A 50 -1.39 -4.09 22.46
N ILE A 51 -1.90 -4.18 21.22
CA ILE A 51 -2.62 -3.12 20.53
C ILE A 51 -4.12 -3.42 20.59
N TYR A 52 -4.86 -2.66 21.39
CA TYR A 52 -6.30 -2.84 21.64
C TYR A 52 -7.17 -1.70 21.09
N ASN A 53 -6.53 -0.62 20.63
CA ASN A 53 -7.18 0.59 20.14
C ASN A 53 -7.33 0.60 18.61
N VAL A 54 -6.93 -0.46 17.92
CA VAL A 54 -7.07 -0.63 16.46
C VAL A 54 -8.19 -1.62 16.19
N THR A 55 -9.15 -1.22 15.35
CA THR A 55 -10.29 -2.05 14.97
C THR A 55 -10.09 -2.64 13.58
N VAL A 56 -10.42 -3.92 13.41
CA VAL A 56 -10.39 -4.60 12.11
C VAL A 56 -11.77 -4.53 11.48
N ILE A 57 -11.87 -3.94 10.30
CA ILE A 57 -13.15 -3.77 9.57
C ILE A 57 -13.06 -4.29 8.14
N SER A 58 -14.20 -4.72 7.61
CA SER A 58 -14.32 -5.09 6.19
C SER A 58 -14.54 -3.85 5.33
N THR A 59 -13.88 -3.80 4.17
CA THR A 59 -14.05 -2.75 3.18
C THR A 59 -14.45 -3.34 1.83
N PRO A 60 -15.35 -2.70 1.07
CA PRO A 60 -15.74 -3.20 -0.24
C PRO A 60 -14.60 -3.08 -1.26
N GLY A 61 -14.62 -3.95 -2.26
CA GLY A 61 -13.65 -3.99 -3.35
C GLY A 61 -12.62 -5.09 -3.22
N GLN A 62 -11.68 -5.13 -4.19
CA GLN A 62 -10.55 -6.05 -4.20
C GLN A 62 -9.25 -5.26 -4.10
N LEU A 63 -8.27 -5.76 -3.34
CA LEU A 63 -6.99 -5.09 -3.11
C LEU A 63 -7.14 -3.68 -2.51
N THR A 64 -8.18 -3.51 -1.68
CA THR A 64 -8.45 -2.27 -0.94
C THR A 64 -7.93 -2.33 0.49
N ASP A 65 -7.18 -3.38 0.80
CA ASP A 65 -6.60 -3.61 2.11
C ASP A 65 -5.63 -2.49 2.48
N HIS A 66 -5.79 -1.92 3.67
CA HIS A 66 -4.90 -0.86 4.16
C HIS A 66 -5.08 -0.61 5.66
N TYR A 67 -4.01 -0.17 6.33
CA TYR A 67 -4.10 0.42 7.65
C TYR A 67 -4.35 1.93 7.55
N ASN A 68 -5.34 2.44 8.30
CA ASN A 68 -5.60 3.87 8.42
C ASN A 68 -5.19 4.37 9.82
N PRO A 69 -4.10 5.17 9.92
CA PRO A 69 -3.61 5.66 11.20
C PRO A 69 -4.50 6.76 11.81
N THR A 70 -5.32 7.43 11.01
CA THR A 70 -6.17 8.54 11.49
C THR A 70 -7.33 8.04 12.35
N ASN A 71 -8.01 6.99 11.89
CA ASN A 71 -9.12 6.34 12.63
C ASN A 71 -8.70 5.04 13.31
N GLN A 72 -7.41 4.68 13.23
CA GLN A 72 -6.87 3.46 13.84
C GLN A 72 -7.64 2.20 13.43
N THR A 73 -7.81 2.02 12.12
CA THR A 73 -8.49 0.86 11.56
C THR A 73 -7.59 0.09 10.61
N VAL A 74 -7.62 -1.23 10.71
CA VAL A 74 -7.14 -2.16 9.68
C VAL A 74 -8.35 -2.52 8.81
N ASN A 75 -8.30 -2.04 7.57
CA ASN A 75 -9.36 -2.23 6.59
C ASN A 75 -8.96 -3.40 5.70
N LEU A 76 -9.75 -4.47 5.69
CA LEU A 76 -9.51 -5.65 4.88
C LEU A 76 -10.62 -5.80 3.84
N SER A 77 -10.24 -6.06 2.59
CA SER A 77 -11.21 -6.37 1.54
C SER A 77 -12.03 -7.61 1.92
N GLU A 78 -13.27 -7.70 1.44
CA GLU A 78 -14.19 -8.81 1.78
C GLU A 78 -13.56 -10.19 1.50
N GLY A 79 -12.80 -10.30 0.41
CA GLY A 79 -12.09 -11.52 0.03
C GLY A 79 -10.94 -11.89 0.96
N VAL A 80 -10.39 -10.96 1.72
CA VAL A 80 -9.37 -11.17 2.75
C VAL A 80 -10.02 -11.36 4.11
N PHE A 81 -10.97 -10.51 4.46
CA PHE A 81 -11.62 -10.48 5.78
C PHE A 81 -12.25 -11.81 6.16
N ASN A 82 -12.99 -12.45 5.24
CA ASN A 82 -13.72 -13.70 5.48
C ASN A 82 -12.95 -14.96 5.03
N SER A 83 -11.82 -14.83 4.35
CA SER A 83 -11.09 -15.97 3.80
C SER A 83 -10.15 -16.60 4.81
N THR A 84 -10.08 -17.93 4.80
CA THR A 84 -9.15 -18.74 5.59
C THR A 84 -7.90 -19.17 4.80
N SER A 85 -7.59 -18.46 3.71
CA SER A 85 -6.45 -18.78 2.85
C SER A 85 -5.12 -18.21 3.38
N VAL A 86 -4.01 -18.84 2.97
CA VAL A 86 -2.66 -18.36 3.28
C VAL A 86 -2.45 -16.92 2.76
N ALA A 87 -2.97 -16.60 1.57
CA ALA A 87 -2.88 -15.24 1.02
C ALA A 87 -3.63 -14.23 1.90
N ALA A 88 -4.84 -14.56 2.36
CA ALA A 88 -5.61 -13.67 3.24
C ALA A 88 -4.90 -13.42 4.57
N ALA A 89 -4.33 -14.46 5.18
CA ALA A 89 -3.54 -14.33 6.40
C ALA A 89 -2.31 -13.43 6.17
N ALA A 90 -1.62 -13.58 5.04
CA ALA A 90 -0.44 -12.77 4.71
C ALA A 90 -0.79 -11.29 4.50
N VAL A 91 -1.89 -10.97 3.81
CA VAL A 91 -2.37 -9.58 3.64
C VAL A 91 -2.78 -8.99 4.98
N ALA A 92 -3.58 -9.71 5.77
CA ALA A 92 -4.01 -9.25 7.09
C ALA A 92 -2.81 -8.96 8.01
N ALA A 93 -1.81 -9.85 8.03
CA ALA A 93 -0.58 -9.66 8.79
C ALA A 93 0.23 -8.47 8.30
N HIS A 94 0.27 -8.20 6.98
CA HIS A 94 0.95 -7.05 6.40
C HIS A 94 0.34 -5.73 6.89
N GLU A 95 -0.99 -5.60 6.81
CA GLU A 95 -1.69 -4.38 7.25
C GLU A 95 -1.59 -4.17 8.77
N CYS A 96 -1.64 -5.26 9.56
CA CYS A 96 -1.36 -5.19 10.99
C CYS A 96 0.09 -4.80 11.28
N GLY A 97 1.05 -5.20 10.44
CA GLY A 97 2.44 -4.75 10.53
C GLY A 97 2.55 -3.22 10.49
N HIS A 98 1.75 -2.55 9.66
CA HIS A 98 1.69 -1.08 9.64
C HIS A 98 1.10 -0.49 10.94
N ALA A 99 0.09 -1.13 11.52
CA ALA A 99 -0.45 -0.73 12.81
C ALA A 99 0.60 -0.86 13.93
N VAL A 100 1.34 -1.96 13.97
CA VAL A 100 2.43 -2.20 14.92
C VAL A 100 3.55 -1.17 14.74
N GLN A 101 3.98 -0.90 13.50
CA GLN A 101 4.97 0.12 13.19
C GLN A 101 4.54 1.52 13.65
N HIS A 102 3.26 1.84 13.49
CA HIS A 102 2.70 3.11 13.96
C HIS A 102 2.66 3.17 15.49
N ALA A 103 2.20 2.11 16.17
CA ALA A 103 2.11 2.04 17.63
C ALA A 103 3.49 2.10 18.30
N THR A 104 4.51 1.47 17.69
CA THR A 104 5.91 1.50 18.19
C THR A 104 6.67 2.75 17.77
N ALA A 105 6.01 3.73 17.16
CA ALA A 105 6.60 4.98 16.66
C ALA A 105 7.84 4.74 15.77
N TYR A 106 7.77 3.75 14.88
CA TYR A 106 8.87 3.36 14.00
C TYR A 106 9.41 4.56 13.19
N GLY A 107 10.68 4.90 13.43
CA GLY A 107 11.31 6.12 12.93
C GLY A 107 11.18 6.36 11.43
N PRO A 108 11.48 5.37 10.54
CA PRO A 108 11.31 5.53 9.10
C PRO A 108 9.87 5.81 8.66
N LEU A 109 8.86 5.26 9.33
CA LEU A 109 7.46 5.53 9.02
C LEU A 109 7.07 6.96 9.39
N ARG A 110 7.55 7.46 10.53
CA ARG A 110 7.36 8.86 10.95
C ARG A 110 8.03 9.82 9.98
N LEU A 111 9.26 9.52 9.56
CA LEU A 111 9.99 10.32 8.56
C LEU A 111 9.22 10.37 7.23
N ARG A 112 8.75 9.22 6.73
CA ARG A 112 7.91 9.15 5.53
C ARG A 112 6.66 10.02 5.67
N SER A 113 5.93 9.89 6.78
CA SER A 113 4.71 10.66 7.03
C SER A 113 4.96 12.17 7.11
N ALA A 114 6.11 12.60 7.62
CA ALA A 114 6.51 14.00 7.63
C ALA A 114 6.94 14.52 6.25
N LEU A 115 7.55 13.67 5.42
CA LEU A 115 8.04 14.06 4.09
C LEU A 115 6.93 14.08 3.03
N VAL A 116 5.91 13.23 3.14
CA VAL A 116 4.83 13.13 2.13
C VAL A 116 4.17 14.49 1.82
N PRO A 117 3.73 15.30 2.80
CA PRO A 117 3.12 16.60 2.49
C PRO A 117 4.09 17.58 1.83
N VAL A 118 5.37 17.57 2.24
CA VAL A 118 6.43 18.43 1.66
C VAL A 118 6.68 18.05 0.20
N VAL A 119 6.85 16.75 -0.07
CA VAL A 119 7.05 16.23 -1.43
C VAL A 119 5.83 16.49 -2.31
N SER A 120 4.62 16.31 -1.78
CA SER A 120 3.38 16.58 -2.51
C SER A 120 3.27 18.05 -2.92
N MET A 121 3.53 18.99 -2.00
CA MET A 121 3.53 20.42 -2.33
C MET A 121 4.62 20.78 -3.36
N ALA A 122 5.84 20.27 -3.17
CA ALA A 122 6.93 20.49 -4.13
C ALA A 122 6.58 19.98 -5.52
N SER A 123 5.98 18.79 -5.62
CA SER A 123 5.54 18.20 -6.90
C SER A 123 4.46 19.05 -7.59
N GLN A 124 3.53 19.64 -6.83
CA GLN A 124 2.51 20.53 -7.38
C GLN A 124 3.15 21.82 -7.94
N VAL A 125 4.06 22.42 -7.17
CA VAL A 125 4.78 23.64 -7.62
C VAL A 125 5.59 23.37 -8.88
N VAL A 126 6.33 22.26 -8.94
CA VAL A 126 7.09 21.86 -10.14
C VAL A 126 6.16 21.68 -11.35
N SER A 127 4.98 21.08 -11.17
CA SER A 127 4.01 20.90 -12.25
C SER A 127 3.53 22.24 -12.81
N TRP A 128 3.27 23.23 -11.96
CA TRP A 128 2.90 24.57 -12.39
C TRP A 128 4.03 25.31 -13.10
N ILE A 129 5.26 25.18 -12.61
CA ILE A 129 6.46 25.77 -13.26
C ILE A 129 6.66 25.17 -14.65
N LEU A 130 6.52 23.85 -14.79
CA LEU A 130 6.63 23.17 -16.09
C LEU A 130 5.54 23.62 -17.06
N LEU A 131 4.29 23.73 -16.59
CA LEU A 131 3.18 24.22 -17.40
C LEU A 131 3.43 25.66 -17.87
N ALA A 132 3.84 26.55 -16.97
CA ALA A 132 4.17 27.92 -17.29
C ALA A 132 5.35 27.98 -18.28
N GLY A 133 6.39 27.17 -18.10
CA GLY A 133 7.53 27.09 -19.00
C GLY A 133 7.13 26.66 -20.41
N ILE A 134 6.27 25.65 -20.55
CA ILE A 134 5.75 25.20 -21.85
C ILE A 134 4.97 26.33 -22.55
N LEU A 135 4.10 27.04 -21.82
CA LEU A 135 3.31 28.14 -22.37
C LEU A 135 4.21 29.31 -22.82
N LEU A 136 5.23 29.65 -22.01
CA LEU A 136 6.19 30.72 -22.36
C LEU A 136 6.99 30.38 -23.63
N VAL A 137 7.50 29.17 -23.77
CA VAL A 137 8.23 28.73 -24.96
C VAL A 137 7.34 28.72 -26.20
N GLN A 138 6.06 28.38 -26.09
CA GLN A 138 5.12 28.45 -27.21
C GLN A 138 4.78 29.90 -27.61
N THR A 139 4.74 30.81 -26.63
CA THR A 139 4.38 32.23 -26.87
C THR A 139 5.57 33.05 -27.33
N PHE A 140 6.80 32.71 -26.89
CA PHE A 140 8.05 33.39 -27.20
C PHE A 140 9.13 32.40 -27.67
N PRO A 141 9.02 31.89 -28.94
CA PRO A 141 9.96 30.88 -29.46
C PRO A 141 11.41 31.39 -29.66
N ALA A 142 11.69 32.67 -29.41
CA ALA A 142 13.01 33.29 -29.53
C ALA A 142 13.76 33.45 -28.20
N LEU A 143 13.26 32.95 -27.10
CA LEU A 143 13.94 32.79 -25.82
C LEU A 143 14.59 31.41 -25.72
#